data_3f9640c79c3311134ddf75e35eec8c89
#
_entry.id   3f9640c79c3311134ddf75e35eec8c89
#
_cell.length_a   1.000
_cell.length_b   1.000
_cell.length_c   1.000
_cell.angle_alpha   90.00
_cell.angle_beta   90.00
_cell.angle_gamma   90.00
#
_symmetry.space_group_name_H-M   'P 1'
#
loop_
_entity.id
_entity.type
_entity.pdbx_description
1 polymer ?
#
loop_
_entity_poly.entity_id
_entity_poly.type
_entity_poly.pdbx_seq_one_letter_code
_entity_poly.pdbx_strand_id
1 'polypeptide(L)'
;MITLEDYGFCKKGEGKDYVKNGRIEVGGELPVNTHGGLLSQAHIEGMLHVTEAVKQLRGNEVEPERQVKNAKTGIVSGHGGSLCMHASLILGAL
;
A
#
# COMPACT_ATOMS: atom_id res chain seq x y z
N MET A 1 9.26 3.81 -4.64
CA MET A 1 10.40 2.86 -4.72
C MET A 1 11.30 2.95 -3.50
N ILE A 2 11.82 4.12 -3.15
CA ILE A 2 12.66 4.32 -1.96
C ILE A 2 12.00 3.74 -0.70
N THR A 3 10.73 4.01 -0.48
CA THR A 3 9.97 3.50 0.67
C THR A 3 9.93 1.97 0.73
N LEU A 4 9.81 1.30 -0.42
CA LEU A 4 9.82 -0.18 -0.48
C LEU A 4 11.18 -0.74 -0.07
N GLU A 5 12.26 -0.08 -0.49
CA GLU A 5 13.62 -0.43 -0.08
C GLU A 5 13.83 -0.19 1.42
N ASP A 6 13.35 0.94 1.94
CA ASP A 6 13.50 1.30 3.34
C ASP A 6 12.72 0.36 4.28
N TYR A 7 11.56 -0.12 3.86
CA TYR A 7 10.81 -1.14 4.60
C TYR A 7 11.39 -2.56 4.45
N GLY A 8 12.39 -2.76 3.58
CA GLY A 8 13.04 -4.05 3.40
C GLY A 8 12.31 -5.02 2.47
N PHE A 9 11.34 -4.55 1.67
CA PHE A 9 10.70 -5.39 0.65
C PHE A 9 11.65 -5.77 -0.48
N CYS A 10 12.66 -4.96 -0.73
CA CYS A 10 13.76 -5.23 -1.66
C CYS A 10 15.02 -4.55 -1.18
N LYS A 11 16.17 -4.94 -1.77
CA LYS A 11 17.45 -4.33 -1.41
C LYS A 11 17.56 -2.89 -1.92
N LYS A 12 18.41 -2.10 -1.29
CA LYS A 12 18.71 -0.73 -1.72
C LYS A 12 19.20 -0.71 -3.17
N GLY A 13 18.59 0.16 -3.98
CA GLY A 13 18.87 0.29 -5.40
C GLY A 13 18.10 -0.65 -6.32
N GLU A 14 17.38 -1.64 -5.77
CA GLU A 14 16.63 -2.63 -6.55
C GLU A 14 15.14 -2.28 -6.71
N GLY A 15 14.66 -1.19 -6.12
CA GLY A 15 13.24 -0.82 -6.14
C GLY A 15 12.65 -0.73 -7.54
N LYS A 16 13.41 -0.22 -8.51
CA LYS A 16 12.97 -0.12 -9.91
C LYS A 16 12.69 -1.47 -10.56
N ASP A 17 13.46 -2.49 -10.21
CA ASP A 17 13.29 -3.84 -10.74
C ASP A 17 12.24 -4.62 -9.95
N TYR A 18 12.14 -4.35 -8.66
CA TYR A 18 11.13 -4.95 -7.79
C TYR A 18 9.70 -4.66 -8.23
N VAL A 19 9.40 -3.45 -8.72
CA VAL A 19 8.04 -3.05 -9.11
C VAL A 19 7.60 -3.53 -10.49
N LYS A 20 8.49 -4.23 -11.23
CA LYS A 20 8.17 -4.75 -12.56
C LYS A 20 7.27 -5.98 -12.53
N ASN A 21 6.70 -6.30 -13.70
CA ASN A 21 5.94 -7.53 -13.96
C ASN A 21 4.69 -7.71 -13.08
N GLY A 22 4.01 -6.61 -12.78
CA GLY A 22 2.75 -6.65 -12.03
C GLY A 22 2.89 -7.01 -10.55
N ARG A 23 4.10 -7.02 -10.00
CA ARG A 23 4.35 -7.44 -8.61
C ARG A 23 3.59 -6.59 -7.60
N ILE A 24 3.43 -5.29 -7.86
CA ILE A 24 2.74 -4.36 -6.96
C ILE A 24 1.27 -4.10 -7.34
N GLU A 25 0.77 -4.79 -8.37
CA GLU A 25 -0.63 -4.73 -8.77
C GLU A 25 -1.51 -5.64 -7.91
N VAL A 26 -2.83 -5.45 -7.99
CA VAL A 26 -3.78 -6.39 -7.36
C VAL A 26 -3.59 -7.77 -7.99
N GLY A 27 -3.43 -8.78 -7.16
CA GLY A 27 -3.08 -10.13 -7.61
C GLY A 27 -1.58 -10.38 -7.69
N GLY A 28 -0.75 -9.36 -7.55
CA GLY A 28 0.70 -9.49 -7.46
C GLY A 28 1.18 -9.88 -6.06
N GLU A 29 2.48 -10.00 -5.92
CA GLU A 29 3.13 -10.43 -4.67
C GLU A 29 2.96 -9.43 -3.53
N LEU A 30 3.01 -8.13 -3.84
CA LEU A 30 2.86 -7.04 -2.87
C LEU A 30 1.93 -5.95 -3.44
N PRO A 31 0.60 -6.11 -3.33
CA PRO A 31 -0.34 -5.10 -3.82
C PRO A 31 -0.14 -3.75 -3.12
N VAL A 32 0.03 -2.68 -3.91
CA VAL A 32 0.28 -1.32 -3.41
C VAL A 32 -0.80 -0.38 -3.95
N ASN A 33 -1.34 0.46 -3.09
CA ASN A 33 -2.34 1.46 -3.43
C ASN A 33 -3.53 0.89 -4.23
N THR A 34 -4.14 -0.16 -3.72
CA THR A 34 -5.23 -0.89 -4.37
C THR A 34 -6.47 -0.04 -4.67
N HIS A 35 -6.60 1.13 -4.05
CA HIS A 35 -7.64 2.12 -4.35
C HIS A 35 -7.28 3.09 -5.49
N GLY A 36 -6.12 2.92 -6.14
CA GLY A 36 -5.63 3.79 -7.21
C GLY A 36 -4.85 5.02 -6.73
N GLY A 37 -4.63 5.13 -5.42
CA GLY A 37 -3.98 6.29 -4.83
C GLY A 37 -4.89 7.51 -4.70
N LEU A 38 -4.37 8.61 -4.17
CA LEU A 38 -5.15 9.83 -3.91
C LEU A 38 -5.66 10.50 -5.19
N LEU A 39 -4.95 10.33 -6.32
CA LEU A 39 -5.39 10.86 -7.62
C LEU A 39 -6.68 10.22 -8.11
N SER A 40 -6.96 8.99 -7.70
CA SER A 40 -8.19 8.27 -8.09
C SER A 40 -9.37 8.56 -7.16
N GLN A 41 -9.15 9.23 -6.07
CA GLN A 41 -10.19 9.54 -5.08
C GLN A 41 -10.18 11.01 -4.68
N ALA A 42 -9.47 11.36 -3.62
CA ALA A 42 -9.32 12.72 -3.12
C ALA A 42 -8.10 12.83 -2.22
N HIS A 43 -7.61 14.02 -1.99
CA HIS A 43 -6.57 14.27 -1.01
C HIS A 43 -7.22 14.70 0.31
N ILE A 44 -7.26 13.78 1.27
CA ILE A 44 -7.71 14.02 2.65
C ILE A 44 -6.55 13.66 3.58
N GLU A 45 -5.42 14.25 3.35
CA GLU A 45 -4.19 14.11 4.14
C GLU A 45 -3.80 12.64 4.44
N GLY A 46 -4.01 11.76 3.47
CA GLY A 46 -3.64 10.36 3.56
C GLY A 46 -4.62 9.44 4.28
N MET A 47 -5.73 9.95 4.80
CA MET A 47 -6.72 9.11 5.50
C MET A 47 -7.37 8.06 4.59
N LEU A 48 -7.46 8.30 3.29
CA LEU A 48 -7.98 7.32 2.35
C LEU A 48 -7.10 6.07 2.23
N HIS A 49 -5.81 6.19 2.47
CA HIS A 49 -4.90 5.03 2.54
C HIS A 49 -5.24 4.14 3.75
N VAL A 50 -5.52 4.75 4.89
CA VAL A 50 -5.95 4.02 6.10
C VAL A 50 -7.30 3.34 5.86
N THR A 51 -8.26 4.06 5.28
CA THR A 51 -9.58 3.52 4.95
C THR A 51 -9.47 2.32 4.01
N GLU A 52 -8.65 2.41 2.97
CA GLU A 52 -8.43 1.31 2.05
C GLU A 52 -7.82 0.10 2.75
N ALA A 53 -6.81 0.30 3.58
CA ALA A 53 -6.19 -0.80 4.34
C ALA A 53 -7.22 -1.52 5.23
N VAL A 54 -8.07 -0.77 5.94
CA VAL A 54 -9.15 -1.34 6.77
C VAL A 54 -10.13 -2.16 5.93
N LYS A 55 -10.59 -1.60 4.80
CA LYS A 55 -11.54 -2.30 3.90
C LYS A 55 -10.96 -3.58 3.33
N GLN A 56 -9.71 -3.54 2.89
CA GLN A 56 -9.01 -4.71 2.36
C GLN A 56 -8.86 -5.81 3.43
N LEU A 57 -8.52 -5.44 4.65
CA LEU A 57 -8.37 -6.39 5.77
C LEU A 57 -9.70 -6.99 6.24
N ARG A 58 -10.80 -6.26 6.09
CA ARG A 58 -12.15 -6.79 6.36
C ARG A 58 -12.60 -7.80 5.31
N GLY A 59 -12.10 -7.71 4.09
CA GLY A 59 -12.26 -8.74 3.07
C GLY A 59 -13.54 -8.74 2.27
N ASN A 60 -14.48 -7.85 2.51
CA ASN A 60 -15.79 -7.82 1.85
C ASN A 60 -16.34 -6.41 1.62
N GLU A 61 -15.50 -5.40 1.70
CA GLU A 61 -15.92 -3.99 1.58
C GLU A 61 -15.42 -3.29 0.32
N VAL A 62 -14.72 -4.00 -0.55
CA VAL A 62 -14.24 -3.50 -1.84
C VAL A 62 -14.75 -4.37 -2.97
N GLU A 63 -14.70 -3.85 -4.19
CA GLU A 63 -15.07 -4.61 -5.38
C GLU A 63 -14.20 -5.88 -5.49
N PRO A 64 -14.78 -7.05 -5.91
CA PRO A 64 -14.04 -8.31 -5.96
C PRO A 64 -12.75 -8.24 -6.78
N GLU A 65 -12.76 -7.47 -7.88
CA GLU A 65 -11.61 -7.31 -8.76
C GLU A 65 -10.44 -6.60 -8.09
N ARG A 66 -10.73 -5.81 -7.05
CA ARG A 66 -9.76 -5.00 -6.32
C ARG A 66 -9.36 -5.61 -4.98
N GLN A 67 -10.08 -6.65 -4.54
CA GLN A 67 -9.84 -7.30 -3.25
C GLN A 67 -8.54 -8.10 -3.28
N VAL A 68 -7.66 -7.81 -2.34
CA VAL A 68 -6.46 -8.62 -2.09
C VAL A 68 -6.87 -9.91 -1.39
N LYS A 69 -6.55 -11.05 -1.99
CA LYS A 69 -6.90 -12.36 -1.43
C LYS A 69 -6.07 -12.66 -0.19
N ASN A 70 -6.73 -13.17 0.85
CA ASN A 70 -6.08 -13.57 2.11
C ASN A 70 -5.26 -12.46 2.78
N ALA A 71 -5.69 -11.21 2.64
CA ALA A 71 -5.03 -10.10 3.29
C ALA A 71 -5.15 -10.23 4.82
N LYS A 72 -4.01 -10.33 5.50
CA LYS A 72 -3.96 -10.46 6.97
C LYS A 72 -3.25 -9.30 7.62
N THR A 73 -2.34 -8.67 6.90
CA THR A 73 -1.57 -7.54 7.40
C THR A 73 -1.45 -6.50 6.31
N GLY A 74 -1.60 -5.25 6.68
CA GLY A 74 -1.41 -4.11 5.79
C GLY A 74 -0.53 -3.06 6.43
N ILE A 75 0.30 -2.40 5.64
CA ILE A 75 1.09 -1.26 6.06
C ILE A 75 0.62 0.00 5.34
N VAL A 76 0.41 1.06 6.09
CA VAL A 76 0.11 2.39 5.57
C VAL A 76 1.29 3.29 5.88
N SER A 77 1.81 3.95 4.87
CA SER A 77 2.96 4.82 4.94
C SER A 77 2.53 6.25 4.65
N GLY A 78 2.94 7.17 5.49
CA GLY A 78 2.76 8.61 5.29
C GLY A 78 4.07 9.35 5.46
N HIS A 79 4.29 10.37 4.66
CA HIS A 79 5.46 11.22 4.78
C HIS A 79 5.09 12.69 4.56
N GLY A 80 5.82 13.58 5.19
CA GLY A 80 5.66 15.02 5.07
C GLY A 80 6.97 15.70 4.67
N GLY A 81 6.85 16.87 4.05
CA GLY A 81 7.98 17.74 3.74
C GLY A 81 9.11 17.00 3.01
N SER A 82 8.96 16.68 1.74
CA SER A 82 10.02 16.12 0.89
C SER A 82 10.85 15.02 1.57
N LEU A 83 10.18 14.05 2.21
CA LEU A 83 10.80 12.93 2.94
C LEU A 83 11.47 13.33 4.28
N CYS A 84 11.15 14.49 4.83
CA CYS A 84 11.71 14.93 6.12
C CYS A 84 11.11 14.21 7.33
N MET A 85 9.83 13.82 7.24
CA MET A 85 9.13 13.09 8.29
C MET A 85 8.42 11.89 7.69
N HIS A 86 8.37 10.81 8.46
CA HIS A 86 7.73 9.58 8.02
C HIS A 86 6.97 8.93 9.19
N ALA A 87 5.79 8.42 8.90
CA ALA A 87 5.01 7.65 9.85
C ALA A 87 4.54 6.35 9.18
N SER A 88 4.46 5.30 9.94
CA SER A 88 3.98 4.00 9.48
C SER A 88 2.92 3.47 10.42
N LEU A 89 1.86 2.91 9.84
CA LEU A 89 0.79 2.25 10.57
C LEU A 89 0.69 0.82 10.05
N ILE A 90 0.79 -0.15 10.95
CA ILE A 90 0.61 -1.57 10.60
C ILE A 90 -0.72 -2.02 11.18
N LEU A 91 -1.56 -2.58 10.32
CA LEU A 91 -2.88 -3.10 10.68
C LEU A 91 -2.91 -4.60 10.43
N GLY A 92 -3.62 -5.32 11.28
CA GLY A 92 -3.84 -6.76 11.13
C GLY A 92 -5.31 -7.10 11.07
N ALA A 93 -5.68 -8.13 10.33
CA ALA A 93 -7.00 -8.72 10.38
C ALA A 93 -7.17 -9.54 11.66
N LEU A 94 -8.36 -9.50 12.24
CA LEU A 94 -8.72 -10.34 13.40
C LEU A 94 -9.01 -11.79 12.99
#